data_0cab41f2f2e3685502532d9daec0e36a
#
_entry.id   0cab41f2f2e3685502532d9daec0e36a
#
_cell.length_a   1.000
_cell.length_b   1.000
_cell.length_c   1.000
_cell.angle_alpha   90.00
_cell.angle_beta   90.00
_cell.angle_gamma   90.00
#
_symmetry.space_group_name_H-M   'P 1'
#
loop_
_entity.id
_entity.type
_entity.pdbx_description
1 polymer ?
#
loop_
_entity_poly.entity_id
_entity_poly.type
_entity_poly.pdbx_seq_one_letter_code
_entity_poly.pdbx_strand_id
1 'polypeptide(L)'
;MERLRYYIAQFLSYTLHPGIMPTAGTIFIISTLPEVFTWDFVIRITSVVFLGTYVGPLVGILILRISGVISSVHLIKREERIYPYLIGAASMIATGNHLERAGVPVEITLSVYLSGMVVVLSTILLPFFKSSAHAAGVSAFYALYICLHQRYGGGEIQYLVLGAMVLGGLSWARLELKRHTLNELLSGALLGFVPMFLLLSK
;
A
#
# COMPACT_ATOMS: atom_id res chain seq x y z
N MET A 1 19.55 23.13 8.85
CA MET A 1 18.18 22.94 8.32
C MET A 1 18.10 21.78 7.34
N GLU A 2 19.01 21.61 6.38
CA GLU A 2 18.96 20.50 5.39
C GLU A 2 19.00 19.10 6.00
N ARG A 3 19.83 18.86 7.02
CA ARG A 3 19.87 17.56 7.72
C ARG A 3 18.55 17.20 8.37
N LEU A 4 17.87 18.16 9.00
CA LEU A 4 16.58 17.91 9.64
C LEU A 4 15.49 17.54 8.61
N ARG A 5 15.42 18.27 7.50
CA ARG A 5 14.50 17.97 6.39
C ARG A 5 14.73 16.57 5.83
N TYR A 6 15.99 16.17 5.64
CA TYR A 6 16.35 14.83 5.19
C TYR A 6 15.86 13.74 6.16
N TYR A 7 16.09 13.89 7.48
CA TYR A 7 15.63 12.89 8.46
C TYR A 7 14.11 12.82 8.56
N ILE A 8 13.41 13.95 8.50
CA ILE A 8 11.94 13.98 8.47
C ILE A 8 11.42 13.26 7.22
N ALA A 9 12.01 13.53 6.05
CA ALA A 9 11.63 12.88 4.81
C ALA A 9 11.89 11.36 4.84
N GLN A 10 12.99 10.91 5.42
CA GLN A 10 13.25 9.49 5.65
C GLN A 10 12.22 8.86 6.59
N PHE A 11 11.95 9.50 7.73
CA PHE A 11 10.96 9.01 8.69
C PHE A 11 9.60 8.82 8.04
N LEU A 12 9.08 9.84 7.32
CA LEU A 12 7.82 9.74 6.60
C LEU A 12 7.83 8.62 5.54
N SER A 13 8.93 8.44 4.82
CA SER A 13 9.04 7.38 3.82
C SER A 13 9.07 5.98 4.43
N TYR A 14 9.63 5.80 5.62
CA TYR A 14 9.65 4.50 6.31
C TYR A 14 8.31 4.19 6.99
N THR A 15 7.70 5.16 7.66
CA THR A 15 6.42 4.97 8.35
C THR A 15 5.26 4.79 7.36
N LEU A 16 5.30 5.45 6.21
CA LEU A 16 4.31 5.35 5.15
C LEU A 16 4.77 4.38 4.03
N HIS A 17 5.43 3.29 4.43
CA HIS A 17 5.92 2.28 3.47
C HIS A 17 4.74 1.56 2.80
N PRO A 18 4.74 1.39 1.46
CA PRO A 18 3.60 0.83 0.72
C PRO A 18 3.22 -0.58 1.18
N GLY A 19 4.18 -1.40 1.60
CA GLY A 19 3.91 -2.74 2.12
C GLY A 19 3.18 -2.77 3.45
N ILE A 20 3.17 -1.68 4.23
CA ILE A 20 2.45 -1.57 5.51
C ILE A 20 0.99 -1.15 5.28
N MET A 21 0.69 -0.49 4.16
CA MET A 21 -0.64 0.06 3.89
C MET A 21 -1.77 -0.97 3.90
N PRO A 22 -1.64 -2.19 3.34
CA PRO A 22 -2.69 -3.21 3.45
C PRO A 22 -2.97 -3.62 4.91
N THR A 23 -1.94 -3.72 5.74
CA THR A 23 -2.08 -4.03 7.17
C THR A 23 -2.78 -2.90 7.93
N ALA A 24 -2.38 -1.65 7.68
CA ALA A 24 -3.04 -0.47 8.24
C ALA A 24 -4.50 -0.39 7.78
N GLY A 25 -4.76 -0.69 6.51
CA GLY A 25 -6.11 -0.78 5.95
C GLY A 25 -6.96 -1.85 6.64
N THR A 26 -6.40 -3.04 6.89
CA THR A 26 -7.09 -4.12 7.61
C THR A 26 -7.48 -3.70 9.03
N ILE A 27 -6.57 -3.08 9.78
CA ILE A 27 -6.87 -2.57 11.12
C ILE A 27 -7.97 -1.51 11.06
N PHE A 28 -7.89 -0.61 10.10
CA PHE A 28 -8.89 0.44 9.90
C PHE A 28 -10.26 -0.15 9.53
N ILE A 29 -10.34 -1.14 8.62
CA ILE A 29 -11.59 -1.84 8.26
C ILE A 29 -12.20 -2.46 9.52
N ILE A 30 -11.43 -3.25 10.27
CA ILE A 30 -11.90 -3.93 11.50
C ILE A 30 -12.46 -2.91 12.52
N SER A 31 -11.85 -1.74 12.63
CA SER A 31 -12.32 -0.68 13.54
C SER A 31 -13.57 0.06 13.05
N THR A 32 -13.90 -0.04 11.77
CA THR A 32 -15.00 0.70 11.12
C THR A 32 -16.24 -0.16 10.90
N LEU A 33 -16.05 -1.46 10.70
CA LEU A 33 -17.16 -2.41 10.53
C LEU A 33 -18.05 -2.45 11.79
N PRO A 34 -19.38 -2.59 11.62
CA PRO A 34 -20.32 -2.64 12.76
C PRO A 34 -20.22 -3.93 13.58
N GLU A 35 -19.57 -4.95 13.05
CA GLU A 35 -19.34 -6.22 13.75
C GLU A 35 -18.32 -6.06 14.88
N VAL A 36 -18.55 -6.80 15.98
CA VAL A 36 -17.59 -6.87 17.09
C VAL A 36 -16.66 -8.06 16.88
N PHE A 37 -15.39 -7.79 16.67
CA PHE A 37 -14.38 -8.82 16.47
C PHE A 37 -13.64 -9.16 17.77
N THR A 38 -13.36 -10.45 17.97
CA THR A 38 -12.51 -10.89 19.11
C THR A 38 -11.05 -10.47 18.89
N TRP A 39 -10.31 -10.26 19.97
CA TRP A 39 -8.88 -9.96 19.89
C TRP A 39 -8.07 -11.03 19.14
N ASP A 40 -8.45 -12.32 19.30
CA ASP A 40 -7.83 -13.42 18.54
C ASP A 40 -8.02 -13.23 17.03
N PHE A 41 -9.24 -12.89 16.61
CA PHE A 41 -9.52 -12.60 15.20
C PHE A 41 -8.68 -11.41 14.70
N VAL A 42 -8.65 -10.30 15.43
CA VAL A 42 -7.91 -9.09 15.06
C VAL A 42 -6.43 -9.40 14.88
N ILE A 43 -5.81 -10.05 15.88
CA ILE A 43 -4.38 -10.40 15.83
C ILE A 43 -4.11 -11.37 14.68
N ARG A 44 -4.90 -12.42 14.53
CA ARG A 44 -4.71 -13.44 13.50
C ARG A 44 -4.82 -12.84 12.09
N ILE A 45 -5.90 -12.10 11.81
CA ILE A 45 -6.10 -11.57 10.45
C ILE A 45 -5.09 -10.48 10.11
N THR A 46 -4.81 -9.58 11.04
CA THR A 46 -3.78 -8.54 10.84
C THR A 46 -2.40 -9.17 10.62
N SER A 47 -2.06 -10.25 11.37
CA SER A 47 -0.80 -10.96 11.19
C SER A 47 -0.72 -11.66 9.83
N VAL A 48 -1.78 -12.31 9.38
CA VAL A 48 -1.85 -12.95 8.05
C VAL A 48 -1.63 -11.91 6.95
N VAL A 49 -2.31 -10.77 7.02
CA VAL A 49 -2.13 -9.69 6.06
C VAL A 49 -0.72 -9.14 6.11
N PHE A 50 -0.17 -8.86 7.29
CA PHE A 50 1.20 -8.35 7.45
C PHE A 50 2.24 -9.32 6.88
N LEU A 51 2.13 -10.60 7.22
CA LEU A 51 3.04 -11.63 6.72
C LEU A 51 2.96 -11.77 5.19
N GLY A 52 1.75 -11.78 4.65
CA GLY A 52 1.54 -11.99 3.22
C GLY A 52 1.83 -10.76 2.36
N THR A 53 1.55 -9.53 2.85
CA THR A 53 1.67 -8.33 2.02
C THR A 53 2.97 -7.54 2.26
N TYR A 54 3.65 -7.77 3.37
CA TYR A 54 4.91 -7.11 3.71
C TYR A 54 6.08 -8.08 3.85
N VAL A 55 5.97 -9.06 4.76
CA VAL A 55 7.10 -9.97 5.07
C VAL A 55 7.39 -10.91 3.89
N GLY A 56 6.37 -11.52 3.30
CA GLY A 56 6.53 -12.43 2.16
C GLY A 56 7.24 -11.76 0.97
N PRO A 57 6.76 -10.61 0.45
CA PRO A 57 7.46 -9.85 -0.57
C PRO A 57 8.88 -9.44 -0.17
N LEU A 58 9.10 -9.03 1.08
CA LEU A 58 10.43 -8.66 1.57
C LEU A 58 11.41 -9.85 1.53
N VAL A 59 10.97 -11.02 1.98
CA VAL A 59 11.76 -12.26 1.88
C VAL A 59 12.07 -12.59 0.42
N GLY A 60 11.09 -12.47 -0.47
CA GLY A 60 11.30 -12.64 -1.91
C GLY A 60 12.35 -11.68 -2.49
N ILE A 61 12.29 -10.40 -2.10
CA ILE A 61 13.29 -9.39 -2.50
C ILE A 61 14.69 -9.78 -1.98
N LEU A 62 14.79 -10.25 -0.74
CA LEU A 62 16.07 -10.69 -0.16
C LEU A 62 16.64 -11.90 -0.91
N ILE A 63 15.80 -12.87 -1.27
CA ILE A 63 16.20 -14.01 -2.09
C ILE A 63 16.72 -13.55 -3.46
N LEU A 64 16.00 -12.67 -4.15
CA LEU A 64 16.43 -12.09 -5.43
C LEU A 64 17.77 -11.32 -5.29
N ARG A 65 18.00 -10.67 -4.15
CA ARG A 65 19.24 -9.95 -3.89
C ARG A 65 20.41 -10.91 -3.66
N ILE A 66 20.20 -11.97 -2.87
CA ILE A 66 21.23 -12.98 -2.57
C ILE A 66 21.59 -13.79 -3.83
N SER A 67 20.61 -14.11 -4.67
CA SER A 67 20.82 -14.82 -5.94
C SER A 67 21.40 -13.94 -7.06
N GLY A 68 21.63 -12.64 -6.81
CA GLY A 68 22.23 -11.73 -7.78
C GLY A 68 21.27 -11.23 -8.88
N VAL A 69 19.99 -11.56 -8.82
CA VAL A 69 18.98 -11.13 -9.82
C VAL A 69 18.73 -9.62 -9.74
N ILE A 70 18.85 -9.04 -8.54
CA ILE A 70 18.74 -7.59 -8.33
C ILE A 70 20.01 -7.05 -7.64
N SER A 71 20.40 -5.84 -7.99
CA SER A 71 21.62 -5.20 -7.47
C SER A 71 21.42 -4.54 -6.10
N SER A 72 20.19 -4.23 -5.70
CA SER A 72 19.87 -3.56 -4.44
C SER A 72 18.43 -3.86 -3.99
N VAL A 73 18.26 -4.06 -2.68
CA VAL A 73 16.91 -4.17 -2.07
C VAL A 73 16.09 -2.88 -2.19
N HIS A 74 16.73 -1.74 -2.44
CA HIS A 74 16.04 -0.47 -2.65
C HIS A 74 15.46 -0.30 -4.06
N LEU A 75 15.68 -1.27 -4.97
CA LEU A 75 15.13 -1.32 -6.32
C LEU A 75 15.33 0.01 -7.08
N ILE A 76 16.57 0.51 -7.06
CA ILE A 76 16.93 1.81 -7.66
C ILE A 76 16.72 1.77 -9.17
N LYS A 77 17.20 0.69 -9.81
CA LYS A 77 17.04 0.48 -11.25
C LYS A 77 15.61 0.05 -11.55
N ARG A 78 15.04 0.65 -12.59
CA ARG A 78 13.65 0.40 -13.00
C ARG A 78 13.43 -1.06 -13.42
N GLU A 79 14.35 -1.60 -14.20
CA GLU A 79 14.29 -2.95 -14.76
C GLU A 79 14.28 -4.03 -13.65
N GLU A 80 14.97 -3.77 -12.56
CA GLU A 80 15.04 -4.70 -11.43
C GLU A 80 13.74 -4.79 -10.63
N ARG A 81 12.74 -3.93 -10.88
CA ARG A 81 11.46 -3.91 -10.15
C ARG A 81 10.47 -4.96 -10.59
N ILE A 82 10.62 -5.53 -11.80
CA ILE A 82 9.65 -6.47 -12.38
C ILE A 82 9.46 -7.68 -11.47
N TYR A 83 10.55 -8.38 -11.13
CA TYR A 83 10.46 -9.58 -10.29
C TYR A 83 9.95 -9.30 -8.86
N PRO A 84 10.45 -8.29 -8.13
CA PRO A 84 9.88 -7.88 -6.85
C PRO A 84 8.38 -7.56 -6.90
N TYR A 85 7.92 -6.87 -7.95
CA TYR A 85 6.52 -6.54 -8.12
C TYR A 85 5.67 -7.78 -8.40
N LEU A 86 6.14 -8.71 -9.24
CA LEU A 86 5.45 -9.98 -9.49
C LEU A 86 5.34 -10.83 -8.22
N ILE A 87 6.42 -10.91 -7.42
CA ILE A 87 6.39 -11.59 -6.12
C ILE A 87 5.39 -10.90 -5.18
N GLY A 88 5.40 -9.58 -5.11
CA GLY A 88 4.46 -8.82 -4.30
C GLY A 88 3.01 -9.06 -4.70
N ALA A 89 2.71 -8.98 -6.00
CA ALA A 89 1.38 -9.24 -6.52
C ALA A 89 0.91 -10.68 -6.23
N ALA A 90 1.74 -11.67 -6.51
CA ALA A 90 1.44 -13.08 -6.26
C ALA A 90 1.19 -13.34 -4.76
N SER A 91 2.01 -12.76 -3.88
CA SER A 91 1.85 -12.87 -2.43
C SER A 91 0.54 -12.23 -1.95
N MET A 92 0.17 -11.04 -2.47
CA MET A 92 -1.09 -10.38 -2.12
C MET A 92 -2.30 -11.17 -2.62
N ILE A 93 -2.25 -11.71 -3.84
CA ILE A 93 -3.33 -12.56 -4.38
C ILE A 93 -3.47 -13.84 -3.56
N ALA A 94 -2.37 -14.50 -3.20
CA ALA A 94 -2.39 -15.69 -2.35
C ALA A 94 -2.96 -15.38 -0.96
N THR A 95 -2.61 -14.23 -0.40
CA THR A 95 -3.17 -13.75 0.87
C THR A 95 -4.67 -13.51 0.76
N GLY A 96 -5.13 -12.83 -0.28
CA GLY A 96 -6.57 -12.62 -0.55
C GLY A 96 -7.33 -13.94 -0.66
N ASN A 97 -6.81 -14.91 -1.44
CA ASN A 97 -7.39 -16.24 -1.56
C ASN A 97 -7.48 -16.98 -0.21
N HIS A 98 -6.47 -16.81 0.65
CA HIS A 98 -6.49 -17.42 1.99
C HIS A 98 -7.56 -16.77 2.87
N LEU A 99 -7.67 -15.45 2.88
CA LEU A 99 -8.69 -14.71 3.65
C LEU A 99 -10.10 -15.03 3.17
N GLU A 100 -10.34 -15.12 1.87
CA GLU A 100 -11.63 -15.48 1.28
C GLU A 100 -12.07 -16.87 1.71
N ARG A 101 -11.19 -17.88 1.61
CA ARG A 101 -11.46 -19.24 2.07
C ARG A 101 -11.68 -19.35 3.57
N ALA A 102 -11.10 -18.45 4.35
CA ALA A 102 -11.29 -18.37 5.80
C ALA A 102 -12.59 -17.64 6.20
N GLY A 103 -13.39 -17.16 5.25
CA GLY A 103 -14.63 -16.43 5.50
C GLY A 103 -14.44 -15.08 6.16
N VAL A 104 -13.30 -14.43 5.90
CA VAL A 104 -12.99 -13.07 6.41
C VAL A 104 -13.88 -12.05 5.70
N PRO A 105 -14.34 -10.96 6.37
CA PRO A 105 -15.16 -9.92 5.77
C PRO A 105 -14.64 -9.46 4.40
N VAL A 106 -15.57 -9.29 3.47
CA VAL A 106 -15.26 -8.99 2.06
C VAL A 106 -14.46 -7.70 1.89
N GLU A 107 -14.67 -6.71 2.75
CA GLU A 107 -13.96 -5.43 2.75
C GLU A 107 -12.44 -5.64 2.95
N ILE A 108 -12.07 -6.53 3.88
CA ILE A 108 -10.65 -6.87 4.14
C ILE A 108 -10.10 -7.64 2.94
N THR A 109 -10.77 -8.68 2.51
CA THR A 109 -10.34 -9.56 1.42
C THR A 109 -10.18 -8.76 0.12
N LEU A 110 -11.18 -7.96 -0.23
CA LEU A 110 -11.18 -7.12 -1.43
C LEU A 110 -10.08 -6.06 -1.37
N SER A 111 -9.84 -5.41 -0.22
CA SER A 111 -8.76 -4.42 -0.10
C SER A 111 -7.37 -5.01 -0.35
N VAL A 112 -7.15 -6.27 0.05
CA VAL A 112 -5.90 -7.00 -0.22
C VAL A 112 -5.78 -7.35 -1.71
N TYR A 113 -6.84 -7.84 -2.35
CA TYR A 113 -6.86 -8.10 -3.79
C TYR A 113 -6.62 -6.83 -4.60
N LEU A 114 -7.25 -5.71 -4.22
CA LEU A 114 -7.07 -4.41 -4.89
C LEU A 114 -5.64 -3.90 -4.73
N SER A 115 -5.02 -4.12 -3.57
CA SER A 115 -3.60 -3.81 -3.37
C SER A 115 -2.72 -4.62 -4.32
N GLY A 116 -3.00 -5.91 -4.49
CA GLY A 116 -2.33 -6.76 -5.48
C GLY A 116 -2.54 -6.27 -6.91
N MET A 117 -3.77 -5.88 -7.26
CA MET A 117 -4.09 -5.31 -8.57
C MET A 117 -3.31 -4.02 -8.85
N VAL A 118 -3.16 -3.12 -7.87
CA VAL A 118 -2.34 -1.90 -8.01
C VAL A 118 -0.88 -2.25 -8.32
N VAL A 119 -0.33 -3.30 -7.69
CA VAL A 119 1.03 -3.78 -7.98
C VAL A 119 1.11 -4.36 -9.40
N VAL A 120 0.13 -5.13 -9.85
CA VAL A 120 0.05 -5.66 -11.24
C VAL A 120 -0.01 -4.51 -12.24
N LEU A 121 -0.89 -3.53 -12.04
CA LEU A 121 -0.98 -2.36 -12.92
C LEU A 121 0.32 -1.56 -12.94
N SER A 122 0.97 -1.38 -11.79
CA SER A 122 2.28 -0.74 -11.70
C SER A 122 3.35 -1.52 -12.49
N THR A 123 3.27 -2.86 -12.49
CA THR A 123 4.19 -3.72 -13.25
C THR A 123 3.95 -3.59 -14.77
N ILE A 124 2.70 -3.59 -15.20
CA ILE A 124 2.33 -3.43 -16.63
C ILE A 124 2.81 -2.07 -17.15
N LEU A 125 2.70 -1.02 -16.36
CA LEU A 125 3.09 0.33 -16.75
C LEU A 125 4.60 0.58 -16.63
N LEU A 126 5.32 -0.25 -15.91
CA LEU A 126 6.75 -0.09 -15.65
C LEU A 126 7.61 0.07 -16.92
N PRO A 127 7.36 -0.58 -18.07
CA PRO A 127 8.11 -0.34 -19.32
C PRO A 127 7.95 1.08 -19.85
N PHE A 128 6.86 1.75 -19.59
CA PHE A 128 6.53 3.07 -20.14
C PHE A 128 6.96 4.20 -19.21
N PHE A 129 6.64 4.08 -17.92
CA PHE A 129 7.04 5.07 -16.92
C PHE A 129 7.14 4.45 -15.51
N LYS A 130 7.87 5.14 -14.64
CA LYS A 130 8.06 4.76 -13.25
C LYS A 130 7.01 5.47 -12.39
N SER A 131 6.13 4.74 -11.74
CA SER A 131 5.19 5.27 -10.74
C SER A 131 5.74 5.13 -9.32
N SER A 132 5.23 5.94 -8.38
CA SER A 132 5.61 5.88 -6.97
C SER A 132 4.74 4.88 -6.21
N ALA A 133 5.31 3.75 -5.80
CA ALA A 133 4.61 2.77 -4.97
C ALA A 133 4.16 3.36 -3.61
N HIS A 134 4.93 4.29 -3.03
CA HIS A 134 4.54 4.98 -1.79
C HIS A 134 3.29 5.84 -1.99
N ALA A 135 3.24 6.65 -3.06
CA ALA A 135 2.06 7.44 -3.37
C ALA A 135 0.85 6.54 -3.66
N ALA A 136 1.05 5.42 -4.37
CA ALA A 136 0.00 4.44 -4.64
C ALA A 136 -0.56 3.81 -3.35
N GLY A 137 0.30 3.38 -2.44
CA GLY A 137 -0.13 2.78 -1.17
C GLY A 137 -0.93 3.74 -0.29
N VAL A 138 -0.41 4.96 -0.09
CA VAL A 138 -1.10 5.97 0.75
C VAL A 138 -2.40 6.45 0.11
N SER A 139 -2.44 6.65 -1.20
CA SER A 139 -3.66 7.06 -1.90
C SER A 139 -4.72 5.95 -1.94
N ALA A 140 -4.31 4.68 -2.05
CA ALA A 140 -5.21 3.54 -1.93
C ALA A 140 -5.83 3.48 -0.53
N PHE A 141 -5.02 3.65 0.52
CA PHE A 141 -5.53 3.74 1.90
C PHE A 141 -6.50 4.92 2.07
N TYR A 142 -6.21 6.07 1.45
CA TYR A 142 -7.10 7.24 1.51
C TYR A 142 -8.43 6.99 0.79
N ALA A 143 -8.42 6.31 -0.35
CA ALA A 143 -9.64 5.90 -1.06
C ALA A 143 -10.46 4.90 -0.21
N LEU A 144 -9.81 3.90 0.38
CA LEU A 144 -10.43 2.96 1.32
C LEU A 144 -11.11 3.70 2.47
N TYR A 145 -10.42 4.67 3.09
CA TYR A 145 -10.96 5.51 4.14
C TYR A 145 -12.27 6.19 3.70
N ILE A 146 -12.27 6.86 2.53
CA ILE A 146 -13.44 7.55 2.00
C ILE A 146 -14.60 6.57 1.78
N CYS A 147 -14.36 5.43 1.14
CA CYS A 147 -15.41 4.44 0.83
C CYS A 147 -16.07 3.88 2.10
N LEU A 148 -15.28 3.53 3.11
CA LEU A 148 -15.80 2.98 4.37
C LEU A 148 -16.61 4.02 5.15
N HIS A 149 -16.15 5.27 5.18
CA HIS A 149 -16.92 6.33 5.83
C HIS A 149 -18.22 6.66 5.10
N GLN A 150 -18.24 6.60 3.77
CA GLN A 150 -19.49 6.75 3.00
C GLN A 150 -20.47 5.61 3.28
N ARG A 151 -19.97 4.38 3.46
CA ARG A 151 -20.82 3.20 3.65
C ARG A 151 -21.32 3.04 5.10
N TYR A 152 -20.46 3.26 6.10
CA TYR A 152 -20.77 3.00 7.51
C TYR A 152 -21.00 4.26 8.34
N GLY A 153 -20.85 5.43 7.74
CA GLY A 153 -21.08 6.73 8.40
C GLY A 153 -19.84 7.26 9.14
N GLY A 154 -19.93 8.49 9.61
CA GLY A 154 -18.90 9.10 10.49
C GLY A 154 -17.78 9.87 9.78
N GLY A 155 -17.91 10.16 8.48
CA GLY A 155 -16.91 10.93 7.73
C GLY A 155 -16.91 12.42 8.09
N GLU A 156 -16.11 12.84 9.06
CA GLU A 156 -15.86 14.24 9.32
C GLU A 156 -14.83 14.81 8.34
N ILE A 157 -15.06 16.03 7.85
CA ILE A 157 -14.20 16.74 6.88
C ILE A 157 -12.72 16.78 7.33
N GLN A 158 -12.47 16.83 8.63
CA GLN A 158 -11.13 16.85 9.20
C GLN A 158 -10.27 15.65 8.81
N TYR A 159 -10.87 14.46 8.65
CA TYR A 159 -10.13 13.26 8.24
C TYR A 159 -9.80 13.26 6.74
N LEU A 160 -10.67 13.87 5.93
CA LEU A 160 -10.35 14.10 4.52
C LEU A 160 -9.16 15.05 4.38
N VAL A 161 -9.15 16.12 5.17
CA VAL A 161 -8.02 17.07 5.20
C VAL A 161 -6.75 16.36 5.70
N LEU A 162 -6.85 15.57 6.77
CA LEU A 162 -5.69 14.82 7.30
C LEU A 162 -5.11 13.85 6.26
N GLY A 163 -5.95 13.09 5.55
CA GLY A 163 -5.50 12.19 4.48
C GLY A 163 -4.78 12.94 3.36
N ALA A 164 -5.31 14.10 2.93
CA ALA A 164 -4.66 14.95 1.95
C ALA A 164 -3.30 15.49 2.46
N MET A 165 -3.22 15.88 3.75
CA MET A 165 -1.96 16.32 4.38
C MET A 165 -0.92 15.18 4.43
N VAL A 166 -1.33 13.97 4.77
CA VAL A 166 -0.45 12.79 4.80
C VAL A 166 0.10 12.49 3.41
N LEU A 167 -0.75 12.50 2.37
CA LEU A 167 -0.33 12.30 0.98
C LEU A 167 0.60 13.42 0.50
N GLY A 168 0.30 14.66 0.85
CA GLY A 168 1.13 15.84 0.57
C GLY A 168 2.50 15.74 1.26
N GLY A 169 2.52 15.42 2.54
CA GLY A 169 3.75 15.23 3.34
C GLY A 169 4.63 14.10 2.80
N LEU A 170 4.02 12.96 2.44
CA LEU A 170 4.74 11.87 1.77
C LEU A 170 5.30 12.33 0.42
N SER A 171 4.50 13.02 -0.39
CA SER A 171 4.94 13.51 -1.71
C SER A 171 6.13 14.46 -1.57
N TRP A 172 6.07 15.40 -0.62
CA TRP A 172 7.19 16.25 -0.28
C TRP A 172 8.42 15.43 0.12
N ALA A 173 8.27 14.44 0.99
CA ALA A 173 9.37 13.59 1.43
C ALA A 173 10.05 12.85 0.25
N ARG A 174 9.26 12.35 -0.70
CA ARG A 174 9.80 11.65 -1.89
C ARG A 174 10.52 12.59 -2.85
N LEU A 175 10.06 13.84 -2.97
CA LEU A 175 10.74 14.89 -3.74
C LEU A 175 12.04 15.34 -3.05
N GLU A 176 12.00 15.59 -1.74
CA GLU A 176 13.17 15.98 -0.94
C GLU A 176 14.29 14.94 -1.02
N LEU A 177 13.94 13.66 -0.94
CA LEU A 177 14.87 12.55 -1.09
C LEU A 177 15.32 12.28 -2.54
N LYS A 178 14.84 13.06 -3.51
CA LYS A 178 15.13 12.90 -4.96
C LYS A 178 14.86 11.49 -5.48
N ARG A 179 13.85 10.80 -4.91
CA ARG A 179 13.49 9.44 -5.27
C ARG A 179 12.47 9.37 -6.40
N HIS A 180 11.64 10.42 -6.54
CA HIS A 180 10.58 10.53 -7.54
C HIS A 180 10.44 11.96 -8.05
N THR A 181 9.88 12.08 -9.26
CA THR A 181 9.37 13.33 -9.83
C THR A 181 7.90 13.52 -9.47
N LEU A 182 7.37 14.72 -9.66
CA LEU A 182 5.96 15.02 -9.43
C LEU A 182 5.04 14.12 -10.28
N ASN A 183 5.37 13.90 -11.55
CA ASN A 183 4.59 13.04 -12.45
C ASN A 183 4.57 11.58 -11.98
N GLU A 184 5.69 11.06 -11.44
CA GLU A 184 5.74 9.72 -10.85
C GLU A 184 4.90 9.60 -9.57
N LEU A 185 4.78 10.68 -8.80
CA LEU A 185 3.93 10.73 -7.61
C LEU A 185 2.45 10.81 -7.98
N LEU A 186 2.08 11.67 -8.92
CA LEU A 186 0.71 11.80 -9.40
C LEU A 186 0.21 10.50 -10.04
N SER A 187 1.02 9.89 -10.90
CA SER A 187 0.66 8.60 -11.51
C SER A 187 0.52 7.49 -10.47
N GLY A 188 1.41 7.44 -9.48
CA GLY A 188 1.30 6.52 -8.36
C GLY A 188 0.02 6.75 -7.55
N ALA A 189 -0.30 8.01 -7.23
CA ALA A 189 -1.50 8.36 -6.49
C ALA A 189 -2.79 7.95 -7.25
N LEU A 190 -2.85 8.19 -8.56
CA LEU A 190 -3.98 7.76 -9.39
C LEU A 190 -4.10 6.23 -9.44
N LEU A 191 -2.98 5.51 -9.62
CA LEU A 191 -2.96 4.05 -9.64
C LEU A 191 -3.45 3.42 -8.34
N GLY A 192 -3.18 4.04 -7.20
CA GLY A 192 -3.68 3.56 -5.91
C GLY A 192 -5.14 3.96 -5.66
N PHE A 193 -5.45 5.24 -5.86
CA PHE A 193 -6.77 5.80 -5.52
C PHE A 193 -7.90 5.24 -6.39
N VAL A 194 -7.73 5.29 -7.71
CA VAL A 194 -8.85 5.03 -8.63
C VAL A 194 -9.39 3.61 -8.53
N PRO A 195 -8.58 2.54 -8.60
CA PRO A 195 -9.11 1.18 -8.46
C PRO A 195 -9.78 0.93 -7.11
N MET A 196 -9.15 1.40 -6.03
CA MET A 196 -9.67 1.22 -4.68
C MET A 196 -11.03 1.93 -4.52
N PHE A 197 -11.11 3.19 -4.96
CA PHE A 197 -12.35 3.97 -4.87
C PHE A 197 -13.48 3.37 -5.72
N LEU A 198 -13.23 3.06 -7.01
CA LEU A 198 -14.26 2.57 -7.92
C LEU A 198 -14.84 1.20 -7.53
N LEU A 199 -14.04 0.33 -6.92
CA LEU A 199 -14.46 -1.03 -6.60
C LEU A 199 -14.99 -1.17 -5.17
N LEU A 200 -14.62 -0.28 -4.25
CA LEU A 200 -15.15 -0.27 -2.88
C LEU A 200 -16.33 0.67 -2.68
N SER A 201 -16.54 1.65 -3.56
CA SER A 201 -17.69 2.59 -3.46
C SER A 201 -19.03 1.98 -3.89
N LYS A 202 -19.01 0.75 -4.42
CA LYS A 202 -20.22 -0.04 -4.77
C LYS A 202 -20.72 -0.84 -3.58
#